data_bc4f71d721e9b20c2a71fa29115cba11
#
_entry.id   bc4f71d721e9b20c2a71fa29115cba11
#
_cell.length_a   1.000
_cell.length_b   1.000
_cell.length_c   1.000
_cell.angle_alpha   90.00
_cell.angle_beta   90.00
_cell.angle_gamma   90.00
#
_symmetry.space_group_name_H-M   'P 1'
#
loop_
_entity.id
_entity.type
_entity.pdbx_description
1 polymer ?
#
loop_
_entity_poly.entity_id
_entity_poly.type
_entity_poly.pdbx_seq_one_letter_code
_entity_poly.pdbx_strand_id
1 'polypeptide(L)'
;ITAIGGGGPADFSVWALTPGLVDLHCHGGQGFDPELNERPLPEFLTILLCHGVTDVLLTLGAEPLPTMRRALAVVQTAMQQQAAGKLPGAHILGVHLEGPFLSPERPGAMPPAALLPPTLAAYQTLVQGYESVIRQVTLAPELPGALELGAALAARGIRVQAGHTDADYET
;
A
#
# COMPACT_ATOMS: atom_id res chain seq x y z
N ILE A 1 24.11 11.97 2.60
CA ILE A 1 25.24 12.07 1.66
C ILE A 1 25.54 13.54 1.46
N THR A 2 26.69 13.99 1.91
CA THR A 2 27.11 15.39 1.79
C THR A 2 27.89 15.67 0.50
N ALA A 3 28.53 14.65 -0.08
CA ALA A 3 29.25 14.74 -1.36
C ALA A 3 29.31 13.36 -2.04
N ILE A 4 29.37 13.39 -3.37
CA ILE A 4 29.56 12.21 -4.22
C ILE A 4 30.76 12.51 -5.12
N GLY A 5 31.79 11.63 -5.10
CA GLY A 5 33.04 11.80 -5.84
C GLY A 5 34.01 12.80 -5.17
N GLY A 6 35.24 12.88 -5.68
CA GLY A 6 36.30 13.71 -5.13
C GLY A 6 37.47 12.89 -4.63
N GLY A 7 38.67 13.50 -4.59
CA GLY A 7 39.94 12.83 -4.21
C GLY A 7 40.26 12.89 -2.71
N GLY A 8 39.27 13.14 -1.85
CA GLY A 8 39.43 13.20 -0.39
C GLY A 8 39.07 11.87 0.31
N PRO A 9 39.23 11.79 1.65
CA PRO A 9 38.77 10.63 2.42
C PRO A 9 37.27 10.46 2.27
N ALA A 10 36.84 9.22 2.05
CA ALA A 10 35.44 8.85 1.92
C ALA A 10 35.02 7.91 3.07
N ASP A 11 33.85 8.10 3.59
CA ASP A 11 33.26 7.20 4.60
C ASP A 11 32.95 5.84 4.02
N PHE A 12 32.59 5.79 2.72
CA PHE A 12 32.26 4.58 1.98
C PHE A 12 32.84 4.62 0.57
N SER A 13 33.26 3.45 0.07
CA SER A 13 33.66 3.24 -1.32
C SER A 13 32.75 2.15 -1.91
N VAL A 14 32.04 2.45 -2.99
CA VAL A 14 31.09 1.54 -3.65
C VAL A 14 31.27 1.60 -5.16
N TRP A 15 30.93 0.50 -5.86
CA TRP A 15 31.00 0.42 -7.32
C TRP A 15 29.93 1.27 -8.01
N ALA A 16 28.76 1.36 -7.37
CA ALA A 16 27.64 2.14 -7.86
C ALA A 16 26.86 2.71 -6.68
N LEU A 17 26.35 3.91 -6.86
CA LEU A 17 25.41 4.54 -5.95
C LEU A 17 24.09 4.77 -6.69
N THR A 18 23.02 4.22 -6.15
CA THR A 18 21.66 4.39 -6.69
C THR A 18 20.77 5.01 -5.63
N PRO A 19 19.64 5.65 -6.02
CA PRO A 19 18.54 5.89 -5.10
C PRO A 19 18.09 4.59 -4.46
N GLY A 20 17.47 4.64 -3.28
CA GLY A 20 16.81 3.50 -2.68
C GLY A 20 15.64 3.01 -3.55
N LEU A 21 15.30 1.74 -3.39
CA LEU A 21 14.16 1.14 -4.07
C LEU A 21 12.86 1.63 -3.46
N VAL A 22 11.85 1.80 -4.30
CA VAL A 22 10.48 2.13 -3.89
C VAL A 22 9.59 0.93 -4.21
N ASP A 23 9.02 0.33 -3.18
CA ASP A 23 8.09 -0.79 -3.33
C ASP A 23 6.65 -0.27 -3.27
N LEU A 24 5.93 -0.38 -4.38
CA LEU A 24 4.56 0.14 -4.52
C LEU A 24 3.48 -0.91 -4.30
N HIS A 25 3.87 -2.18 -4.06
CA HIS A 25 2.92 -3.27 -3.85
C HIS A 25 3.55 -4.32 -2.92
N CYS A 26 3.28 -4.19 -1.63
CA CYS A 26 3.91 -5.04 -0.61
C CYS A 26 2.89 -5.48 0.44
N HIS A 27 2.52 -6.77 0.40
CA HIS A 27 1.65 -7.43 1.40
C HIS A 27 2.41 -7.87 2.66
N GLY A 28 3.65 -7.44 2.81
CA GLY A 28 4.49 -7.88 3.92
C GLY A 28 5.56 -8.88 3.50
N GLY A 29 6.06 -9.63 4.46
CA GLY A 29 7.12 -10.61 4.26
C GLY A 29 7.85 -10.91 5.56
N GLN A 30 8.68 -11.96 5.56
CA GLN A 30 9.47 -12.34 6.74
C GLN A 30 8.62 -12.54 8.00
N GLY A 31 7.37 -12.99 7.84
CA GLY A 31 6.41 -13.17 8.94
C GLY A 31 5.68 -11.91 9.39
N PHE A 32 5.84 -10.79 8.69
CA PHE A 32 4.97 -9.63 8.84
C PHE A 32 3.86 -9.68 7.79
N ASP A 33 2.65 -9.39 8.22
CA ASP A 33 1.45 -9.26 7.40
C ASP A 33 0.63 -8.08 7.97
N PRO A 34 0.29 -7.08 7.16
CA PRO A 34 -0.40 -5.89 7.64
C PRO A 34 -1.80 -6.15 8.19
N GLU A 35 -2.49 -7.19 7.70
CA GLU A 35 -3.82 -7.58 8.14
C GLU A 35 -3.79 -8.45 9.40
N LEU A 36 -2.85 -9.39 9.49
CA LEU A 36 -2.72 -10.33 10.60
C LEU A 36 -1.97 -9.74 11.78
N ASN A 37 -1.00 -8.85 11.49
CA ASN A 37 -0.19 -8.16 12.50
C ASN A 37 0.56 -9.12 13.46
N GLU A 38 1.04 -10.25 12.92
CA GLU A 38 1.73 -11.29 13.70
C GLU A 38 3.15 -10.88 14.12
N ARG A 39 3.79 -10.00 13.34
CA ARG A 39 5.10 -9.43 13.64
C ARG A 39 5.02 -7.90 13.67
N PRO A 40 5.83 -7.24 14.54
CA PRO A 40 5.81 -5.78 14.63
C PRO A 40 6.22 -5.10 13.32
N LEU A 41 5.42 -4.16 12.83
CA LEU A 41 5.71 -3.35 11.65
C LEU A 41 7.09 -2.68 11.70
N PRO A 42 7.62 -2.15 12.85
CA PRO A 42 8.96 -1.57 12.91
C PRO A 42 10.09 -2.52 12.49
N GLU A 43 9.98 -3.79 12.84
CA GLU A 43 10.97 -4.81 12.43
C GLU A 43 10.94 -4.99 10.92
N PHE A 44 9.75 -5.09 10.34
CA PHE A 44 9.59 -5.23 8.89
C PHE A 44 10.16 -4.02 8.13
N LEU A 45 9.89 -2.80 8.58
CA LEU A 45 10.46 -1.60 7.96
C LEU A 45 12.00 -1.58 8.01
N THR A 46 12.59 -2.13 9.07
CA THR A 46 14.05 -2.29 9.17
C THR A 46 14.56 -3.35 8.18
N ILE A 47 13.85 -4.47 8.03
CA ILE A 47 14.17 -5.50 7.05
C ILE A 47 14.16 -4.94 5.64
N LEU A 48 13.15 -4.13 5.27
CA LEU A 48 13.08 -3.47 3.98
C LEU A 48 14.33 -2.63 3.69
N LEU A 49 14.78 -1.82 4.66
CA LEU A 49 16.02 -1.05 4.51
C LEU A 49 17.25 -1.93 4.29
N CYS A 50 17.35 -3.08 4.99
CA CYS A 50 18.46 -4.02 4.80
C CYS A 50 18.50 -4.60 3.38
N HIS A 51 17.37 -4.59 2.67
CA HIS A 51 17.27 -5.01 1.27
C HIS A 51 17.28 -3.84 0.27
N GLY A 52 17.59 -2.62 0.73
CA GLY A 52 17.70 -1.43 -0.12
C GLY A 52 16.36 -0.76 -0.46
N VAL A 53 15.24 -1.21 0.11
CA VAL A 53 13.94 -0.56 -0.03
C VAL A 53 13.85 0.59 0.98
N THR A 54 13.83 1.82 0.48
CA THR A 54 13.76 3.03 1.34
C THR A 54 12.34 3.52 1.55
N ASP A 55 11.45 3.21 0.61
CA ASP A 55 10.06 3.66 0.62
C ASP A 55 9.12 2.52 0.26
N VAL A 56 8.00 2.40 0.96
CA VAL A 56 7.04 1.32 0.76
C VAL A 56 5.60 1.82 0.77
N LEU A 57 4.79 1.29 -0.13
CA LEU A 57 3.35 1.39 -0.11
C LEU A 57 2.79 0.07 0.41
N LEU A 58 2.35 0.04 1.68
CA LEU A 58 1.81 -1.17 2.29
C LEU A 58 0.49 -1.55 1.62
N THR A 59 0.40 -2.80 1.17
CA THR A 59 -0.77 -3.27 0.43
C THR A 59 -1.66 -4.11 1.33
N LEU A 60 -2.94 -3.72 1.41
CA LEU A 60 -3.97 -4.46 2.11
C LEU A 60 -4.82 -5.21 1.09
N GLY A 61 -4.95 -6.51 1.28
CA GLY A 61 -5.86 -7.36 0.51
C GLY A 61 -7.31 -7.17 0.92
N ALA A 62 -8.21 -7.85 0.21
CA ALA A 62 -9.61 -7.87 0.60
C ALA A 62 -9.81 -8.80 1.80
N GLU A 63 -10.13 -8.21 2.94
CA GLU A 63 -10.41 -8.88 4.20
C GLU A 63 -11.73 -8.35 4.80
N PRO A 64 -12.31 -9.01 5.81
CA PRO A 64 -13.47 -8.46 6.51
C PRO A 64 -13.22 -7.01 6.97
N LEU A 65 -14.22 -6.16 6.79
CA LEU A 65 -14.13 -4.72 7.06
C LEU A 65 -13.45 -4.36 8.40
N PRO A 66 -13.75 -5.03 9.54
CA PRO A 66 -13.06 -4.73 10.80
C PRO A 66 -11.55 -5.01 10.75
N THR A 67 -11.12 -6.04 10.01
CA THR A 67 -9.70 -6.39 9.83
C THR A 67 -8.99 -5.32 9.02
N MET A 68 -9.52 -4.94 7.86
CA MET A 68 -8.95 -3.87 7.03
C MET A 68 -8.86 -2.55 7.81
N ARG A 69 -9.90 -2.17 8.54
CA ARG A 69 -9.89 -0.93 9.34
C ARG A 69 -8.86 -0.96 10.47
N ARG A 70 -8.65 -2.12 11.09
CA ARG A 70 -7.59 -2.31 12.10
C ARG A 70 -6.20 -2.13 11.46
N ALA A 71 -5.96 -2.71 10.29
CA ALA A 71 -4.71 -2.53 9.55
C ALA A 71 -4.47 -1.06 9.16
N LEU A 72 -5.50 -0.35 8.68
CA LEU A 72 -5.43 1.08 8.39
C LEU A 72 -5.02 1.91 9.62
N ALA A 73 -5.57 1.59 10.81
CA ALA A 73 -5.23 2.28 12.06
C ALA A 73 -3.75 2.06 12.44
N VAL A 74 -3.24 0.84 12.27
CA VAL A 74 -1.81 0.52 12.53
C VAL A 74 -0.91 1.32 11.60
N VAL A 75 -1.20 1.32 10.29
CA VAL A 75 -0.40 2.07 9.31
C VAL A 75 -0.46 3.57 9.57
N GLN A 76 -1.64 4.13 9.85
CA GLN A 76 -1.77 5.57 10.17
C GLN A 76 -0.94 5.95 11.40
N THR A 77 -0.98 5.12 12.45
CA THR A 77 -0.17 5.34 13.66
C THR A 77 1.32 5.30 13.36
N ALA A 78 1.77 4.34 12.56
CA ALA A 78 3.16 4.22 12.16
C ALA A 78 3.63 5.42 11.33
N MET A 79 2.83 5.89 10.37
CA MET A 79 3.14 7.11 9.60
C MET A 79 3.25 8.35 10.50
N GLN A 80 2.38 8.48 11.49
CA GLN A 80 2.47 9.58 12.48
C GLN A 80 3.74 9.49 13.32
N GLN A 81 4.15 8.28 13.72
CA GLN A 81 5.41 8.05 14.45
C GLN A 81 6.63 8.37 13.59
N GLN A 82 6.62 8.01 12.30
CA GLN A 82 7.69 8.39 11.36
C GLN A 82 7.78 9.90 11.18
N ALA A 83 6.65 10.58 11.00
CA ALA A 83 6.61 12.05 10.89
C ALA A 83 7.14 12.75 12.16
N ALA A 84 6.98 12.11 13.32
CA ALA A 84 7.53 12.59 14.59
C ALA A 84 9.01 12.16 14.85
N GLY A 85 9.64 11.46 13.91
CA GLY A 85 11.01 10.93 14.05
C GLY A 85 11.15 9.81 15.10
N LYS A 86 10.06 9.15 15.47
CA LYS A 86 10.02 8.13 16.53
C LYS A 86 10.04 6.70 15.99
N LEU A 87 9.85 6.50 14.69
CA LEU A 87 9.84 5.20 14.07
C LEU A 87 10.85 5.18 12.90
N PRO A 88 12.01 4.51 13.07
CA PRO A 88 12.99 4.31 12.01
C PRO A 88 12.52 3.21 11.05
N GLY A 89 13.23 3.06 9.94
CA GLY A 89 12.99 2.04 8.94
C GLY A 89 12.64 2.63 7.58
N ALA A 90 12.22 1.81 6.63
CA ALA A 90 11.72 2.26 5.34
C ALA A 90 10.53 3.21 5.54
N HIS A 91 10.49 4.27 4.75
CA HIS A 91 9.44 5.27 4.85
C HIS A 91 8.11 4.71 4.30
N ILE A 92 7.03 4.85 5.06
CA ILE A 92 5.70 4.43 4.63
C ILE A 92 5.07 5.54 3.81
N LEU A 93 4.90 5.32 2.51
CA LEU A 93 4.25 6.25 1.59
C LEU A 93 2.74 6.37 1.85
N GLY A 94 2.14 5.30 2.36
CA GLY A 94 0.72 5.16 2.61
C GLY A 94 0.24 3.73 2.39
N VAL A 95 -1.04 3.60 2.05
CA VAL A 95 -1.71 2.33 1.82
C VAL A 95 -2.15 2.20 0.37
N HIS A 96 -1.91 1.04 -0.20
CA HIS A 96 -2.57 0.51 -1.37
C HIS A 96 -3.69 -0.45 -0.94
N LEU A 97 -4.91 -0.18 -1.31
CA LEU A 97 -6.04 -1.10 -1.14
C LEU A 97 -6.11 -1.99 -2.39
N GLU A 98 -5.70 -3.23 -2.30
CA GLU A 98 -5.91 -4.24 -3.34
C GLU A 98 -7.27 -4.91 -3.13
N GLY A 99 -8.29 -4.24 -3.57
CA GLY A 99 -9.68 -4.54 -3.24
C GLY A 99 -10.21 -3.64 -2.10
N PRO A 100 -11.40 -3.97 -1.59
CA PRO A 100 -12.25 -5.15 -1.82
C PRO A 100 -13.12 -5.11 -3.08
N PHE A 101 -12.91 -4.19 -3.99
CA PHE A 101 -13.72 -3.91 -5.19
C PHE A 101 -13.27 -4.75 -6.39
N LEU A 102 -13.10 -6.07 -6.19
CA LEU A 102 -12.52 -7.01 -7.14
C LEU A 102 -13.58 -7.90 -7.75
N SER A 103 -13.28 -8.44 -8.95
CA SER A 103 -14.18 -9.37 -9.63
C SER A 103 -14.29 -10.70 -8.85
N PRO A 104 -15.50 -11.18 -8.57
CA PRO A 104 -15.70 -12.50 -8.00
C PRO A 104 -15.23 -13.63 -8.92
N GLU A 105 -15.09 -13.36 -10.22
CA GLU A 105 -14.57 -14.31 -11.21
C GLU A 105 -13.02 -14.39 -11.18
N ARG A 106 -12.35 -13.36 -10.62
CA ARG A 106 -10.89 -13.24 -10.55
C ARG A 106 -10.40 -12.86 -9.14
N PRO A 107 -10.89 -13.50 -8.08
CA PRO A 107 -10.57 -13.08 -6.71
C PRO A 107 -9.11 -13.32 -6.33
N GLY A 108 -8.41 -14.22 -7.04
CA GLY A 108 -7.06 -14.62 -6.65
C GLY A 108 -7.04 -15.28 -5.28
N ALA A 109 -6.18 -14.77 -4.39
CA ALA A 109 -6.10 -15.24 -3.01
C ALA A 109 -7.14 -14.59 -2.07
N MET A 110 -7.91 -13.61 -2.56
CA MET A 110 -8.87 -12.86 -1.75
C MET A 110 -10.10 -13.71 -1.44
N PRO A 111 -10.57 -13.76 -0.18
CA PRO A 111 -11.78 -14.49 0.16
C PRO A 111 -13.02 -13.82 -0.49
N PRO A 112 -13.83 -14.55 -1.27
CA PRO A 112 -14.98 -13.96 -1.97
C PRO A 112 -15.98 -13.27 -1.03
N ALA A 113 -16.07 -13.72 0.22
CA ALA A 113 -16.95 -13.11 1.23
C ALA A 113 -16.50 -11.72 1.69
N ALA A 114 -15.25 -11.32 1.40
CA ALA A 114 -14.72 -10.00 1.73
C ALA A 114 -14.88 -8.99 0.57
N LEU A 115 -15.27 -9.45 -0.61
CA LEU A 115 -15.46 -8.56 -1.76
C LEU A 115 -16.68 -7.66 -1.56
N LEU A 116 -16.55 -6.41 -1.98
CA LEU A 116 -17.60 -5.40 -1.87
C LEU A 116 -17.92 -4.81 -3.25
N PRO A 117 -19.16 -4.35 -3.46
CA PRO A 117 -19.46 -3.60 -4.67
C PRO A 117 -18.68 -2.28 -4.70
N PRO A 118 -18.15 -1.87 -5.88
CA PRO A 118 -17.34 -0.66 -6.02
C PRO A 118 -18.20 0.59 -5.99
N THR A 119 -18.70 0.93 -4.82
CA THR A 119 -19.49 2.14 -4.59
C THR A 119 -18.75 3.14 -3.72
N LEU A 120 -19.00 4.43 -3.93
CA LEU A 120 -18.42 5.47 -3.08
C LEU A 120 -18.80 5.29 -1.60
N ALA A 121 -20.00 4.81 -1.31
CA ALA A 121 -20.46 4.55 0.06
C ALA A 121 -19.67 3.41 0.72
N ALA A 122 -19.43 2.31 0.01
CA ALA A 122 -18.62 1.20 0.52
C ALA A 122 -17.16 1.65 0.77
N TYR A 123 -16.58 2.38 -0.18
CA TYR A 123 -15.25 2.97 -0.02
C TYR A 123 -15.19 3.89 1.22
N GLN A 124 -16.12 4.84 1.33
CA GLN A 124 -16.15 5.77 2.46
C GLN A 124 -16.27 5.03 3.81
N THR A 125 -17.12 4.01 3.88
CA THR A 125 -17.28 3.18 5.09
C THR A 125 -15.96 2.49 5.47
N LEU A 126 -15.22 1.98 4.49
CA LEU A 126 -13.93 1.34 4.71
C LEU A 126 -12.90 2.33 5.25
N VAL A 127 -12.74 3.49 4.61
CA VAL A 127 -11.63 4.41 4.88
C VAL A 127 -11.96 5.52 5.88
N GLN A 128 -13.18 5.59 6.41
CA GLN A 128 -13.61 6.66 7.32
C GLN A 128 -12.63 6.86 8.48
N GLY A 129 -12.01 8.04 8.54
CA GLY A 129 -10.97 8.42 9.50
C GLY A 129 -9.55 8.05 9.07
N TYR A 130 -9.39 7.38 7.94
CA TYR A 130 -8.09 6.93 7.38
C TYR A 130 -7.86 7.43 5.95
N GLU A 131 -8.66 8.36 5.47
CA GLU A 131 -8.62 8.86 4.07
C GLU A 131 -7.23 9.39 3.70
N SER A 132 -6.56 10.01 4.65
CA SER A 132 -5.25 10.64 4.44
C SER A 132 -4.11 9.66 4.18
N VAL A 133 -4.28 8.38 4.51
CA VAL A 133 -3.23 7.38 4.27
C VAL A 133 -3.40 6.62 2.96
N ILE A 134 -4.57 6.68 2.32
CA ILE A 134 -4.83 5.97 1.06
C ILE A 134 -4.11 6.67 -0.09
N ARG A 135 -3.34 5.90 -0.87
CA ARG A 135 -2.60 6.39 -2.04
C ARG A 135 -3.01 5.71 -3.33
N GLN A 136 -3.44 4.46 -3.25
CA GLN A 136 -3.72 3.63 -4.40
C GLN A 136 -4.87 2.68 -4.10
N VAL A 137 -5.69 2.39 -5.10
CA VAL A 137 -6.78 1.41 -5.03
C VAL A 137 -6.76 0.58 -6.30
N THR A 138 -6.74 -0.74 -6.17
CA THR A 138 -6.99 -1.67 -7.26
C THR A 138 -8.47 -2.08 -7.24
N LEU A 139 -9.09 -2.03 -8.41
CA LEU A 139 -10.49 -2.43 -8.61
C LEU A 139 -10.69 -3.11 -9.96
N ALA A 140 -11.78 -3.86 -10.09
CA ALA A 140 -12.22 -4.50 -11.32
C ALA A 140 -13.15 -3.54 -12.09
N PRO A 141 -12.71 -3.00 -13.24
CA PRO A 141 -13.43 -1.92 -13.93
C PRO A 141 -14.78 -2.33 -14.53
N GLU A 142 -14.97 -3.62 -14.81
CA GLU A 142 -16.20 -4.18 -15.34
C GLU A 142 -17.37 -4.22 -14.33
N LEU A 143 -17.05 -4.06 -13.05
CA LEU A 143 -18.09 -4.12 -12.02
C LEU A 143 -18.97 -2.86 -12.03
N PRO A 144 -20.29 -2.99 -11.82
CA PRO A 144 -21.20 -1.85 -11.75
C PRO A 144 -20.76 -0.83 -10.69
N GLY A 145 -20.54 0.41 -11.10
CA GLY A 145 -20.08 1.53 -10.23
C GLY A 145 -18.56 1.68 -10.13
N ALA A 146 -17.78 0.78 -10.75
CA ALA A 146 -16.31 0.81 -10.66
C ALA A 146 -15.72 2.05 -11.33
N LEU A 147 -16.22 2.42 -12.51
CA LEU A 147 -15.72 3.58 -13.25
C LEU A 147 -16.05 4.89 -12.51
N GLU A 148 -17.25 4.99 -11.93
CA GLU A 148 -17.65 6.15 -11.12
C GLU A 148 -16.81 6.25 -9.85
N LEU A 149 -16.57 5.14 -9.16
CA LEU A 149 -15.67 5.11 -8.01
C LEU A 149 -14.26 5.50 -8.42
N GLY A 150 -13.75 4.92 -9.50
CA GLY A 150 -12.41 5.22 -10.03
C GLY A 150 -12.22 6.70 -10.33
N ALA A 151 -13.18 7.31 -11.02
CA ALA A 151 -13.17 8.75 -11.31
C ALA A 151 -13.18 9.60 -10.02
N ALA A 152 -14.00 9.23 -9.04
CA ALA A 152 -14.08 9.92 -7.76
C ALA A 152 -12.78 9.80 -6.94
N LEU A 153 -12.08 8.68 -7.01
CA LEU A 153 -10.79 8.46 -6.37
C LEU A 153 -9.68 9.25 -7.08
N ALA A 154 -9.63 9.19 -8.40
CA ALA A 154 -8.66 9.93 -9.20
C ALA A 154 -8.77 11.45 -8.98
N ALA A 155 -9.99 11.97 -8.90
CA ALA A 155 -10.24 13.39 -8.59
C ALA A 155 -9.70 13.81 -7.19
N ARG A 156 -9.49 12.85 -6.29
CA ARG A 156 -8.88 13.07 -4.96
C ARG A 156 -7.36 12.83 -4.95
N GLY A 157 -6.75 12.57 -6.11
CA GLY A 157 -5.33 12.27 -6.23
C GLY A 157 -4.93 10.86 -5.82
N ILE A 158 -5.90 9.95 -5.65
CA ILE A 158 -5.67 8.54 -5.37
C ILE A 158 -5.43 7.82 -6.70
N ARG A 159 -4.38 7.03 -6.81
CA ARG A 159 -4.11 6.22 -8.00
C ARG A 159 -5.09 5.07 -8.08
N VAL A 160 -5.65 4.85 -9.28
CA VAL A 160 -6.55 3.74 -9.55
C VAL A 160 -5.86 2.78 -10.50
N GLN A 161 -5.89 1.51 -10.16
CA GLN A 161 -5.37 0.42 -10.98
C GLN A 161 -6.50 -0.55 -11.33
N ALA A 162 -6.50 -1.07 -12.55
CA ALA A 162 -7.29 -2.22 -12.92
C ALA A 162 -6.54 -3.50 -12.51
N GLY A 163 -7.22 -4.38 -11.79
CA GLY A 163 -6.65 -5.66 -11.36
C GLY A 163 -7.71 -6.54 -10.75
N HIS A 164 -7.42 -7.84 -10.66
CA HIS A 164 -8.39 -8.85 -10.24
C HIS A 164 -9.71 -8.71 -11.01
N THR A 165 -9.59 -8.63 -12.31
CA THR A 165 -10.64 -8.24 -13.25
C THR A 165 -10.84 -9.32 -14.31
N ASP A 166 -12.06 -9.50 -14.76
CA ASP A 166 -12.42 -10.28 -15.94
C ASP A 166 -12.76 -9.38 -17.14
N ALA A 167 -12.40 -8.08 -17.03
CA ALA A 167 -12.57 -7.12 -18.11
C ALA A 167 -11.73 -7.50 -19.33
N ASP A 168 -12.28 -7.22 -20.51
CA ASP A 168 -11.56 -7.28 -21.76
C ASP A 168 -10.89 -5.93 -22.11
N TYR A 169 -10.25 -5.87 -23.28
CA TYR A 169 -9.58 -4.65 -23.74
C TYR A 169 -10.55 -3.49 -24.04
N GLU A 170 -11.82 -3.80 -24.32
CA GLU A 170 -12.82 -2.80 -24.70
C GLU A 170 -13.51 -2.15 -23.47
N THR A 171 -13.37 -2.79 -22.30
CA THR A 171 -13.91 -2.28 -21.03
C THR A 171 -13.07 -1.12 -20.50
#